data_f61042b001e9c75878e301de8b250579
#
_entry.id   f61042b001e9c75878e301de8b250579
#
_cell.length_a   1.000
_cell.length_b   1.000
_cell.length_c   1.000
_cell.angle_alpha   90.00
_cell.angle_beta   90.00
_cell.angle_gamma   90.00
#
_symmetry.space_group_name_H-M   'P 1'
#
loop_
_entity.id
_entity.type
_entity.pdbx_description
1 polymer ?
#
loop_
_entity_poly.entity_id
_entity_poly.type
_entity_poly.pdbx_seq_one_letter_code
_entity_poly.pdbx_strand_id
1 'polypeptide(L)'
;MYNRAIQAALFVVAVAVMIVPFSCQNASSAGGTEKTTVYNLYFGDLHAHTSYSDGTGTPWEAYEAAIDAEADFMAITDHIAIWNAYYAWTATEEEWNDLLAAADYYTSKKFVAMAGYEAWLLADLGEINVFNTRELPPGPLLNRLDRLPEFYDWLAQQPGAIGQYNHPLYVSDDFLNYSYHTEDRDTGMNIIEVYNDEFYEGSYTMALDAGWHIMPSSNSDTHSANWISGSEVRTVLLAPSLSPENLYEAMRANRGYATQDKNLQVHYTLNGAVMGSVLSPTSTYEVTVQLSDPDGAADAIKLVEIVSDGGAVVASKSVDSTTVEWTTTLTSDSAHYFYVRVTTASNVTGEEGVTAWTAPVWTGR
;
A
#
# COMPACT_ATOMS: atom_id res chain seq x y z
N MET A 1 -67.63 -17.06 -16.80
CA MET A 1 -66.42 -17.86 -16.76
C MET A 1 -65.33 -17.00 -16.18
N TYR A 2 -64.92 -17.37 -14.97
CA TYR A 2 -64.11 -16.55 -14.08
C TYR A 2 -62.61 -16.71 -14.40
N ASN A 3 -61.92 -15.57 -14.69
CA ASN A 3 -60.50 -15.49 -14.74
C ASN A 3 -60.01 -15.05 -13.36
N ARG A 4 -59.26 -15.91 -12.65
CA ARG A 4 -58.55 -15.52 -11.38
C ARG A 4 -57.10 -15.22 -11.73
N ALA A 5 -56.70 -13.99 -11.64
CA ALA A 5 -55.30 -13.55 -11.65
C ALA A 5 -54.71 -13.80 -10.25
N ILE A 6 -53.63 -14.59 -10.20
CA ILE A 6 -52.82 -14.79 -9.00
C ILE A 6 -51.78 -13.68 -8.97
N GLN A 7 -51.91 -12.79 -8.01
CA GLN A 7 -50.85 -11.81 -7.67
C GLN A 7 -49.82 -12.52 -6.79
N ALA A 8 -48.61 -12.69 -7.31
CA ALA A 8 -47.43 -13.07 -6.55
C ALA A 8 -46.86 -11.83 -5.87
N ALA A 9 -46.91 -11.78 -4.56
CA ALA A 9 -46.25 -10.77 -3.75
C ALA A 9 -44.77 -11.14 -3.62
N LEU A 10 -43.86 -10.36 -4.23
CA LEU A 10 -42.42 -10.43 -3.96
C LEU A 10 -42.19 -9.78 -2.58
N PHE A 11 -41.80 -10.57 -1.61
CA PHE A 11 -41.19 -10.08 -0.37
C PHE A 11 -39.71 -9.78 -0.69
N VAL A 12 -39.34 -8.51 -0.80
CA VAL A 12 -37.95 -8.08 -0.76
C VAL A 12 -37.55 -8.06 0.72
N VAL A 13 -36.75 -9.03 1.13
CA VAL A 13 -36.09 -9.00 2.44
C VAL A 13 -34.86 -8.12 2.27
N ALA A 14 -34.97 -6.88 2.71
CA ALA A 14 -33.79 -6.01 2.85
C ALA A 14 -32.99 -6.53 4.05
N VAL A 15 -31.90 -7.23 3.79
CA VAL A 15 -30.87 -7.51 4.80
C VAL A 15 -30.08 -6.22 5.00
N ALA A 16 -30.38 -5.51 6.06
CA ALA A 16 -29.53 -4.41 6.52
C ALA A 16 -28.24 -5.02 7.08
N VAL A 17 -27.18 -5.02 6.29
CA VAL A 17 -25.83 -5.28 6.78
C VAL A 17 -25.47 -4.09 7.67
N MET A 18 -25.48 -4.30 8.99
CA MET A 18 -24.90 -3.34 9.93
C MET A 18 -23.37 -3.41 9.73
N ILE A 19 -22.84 -2.45 8.99
CA ILE A 19 -21.41 -2.18 8.99
C ILE A 19 -21.08 -1.62 10.37
N VAL A 20 -20.49 -2.44 11.23
CA VAL A 20 -19.91 -1.97 12.49
C VAL A 20 -18.58 -1.31 12.11
N PRO A 21 -18.38 -0.01 12.33
CA PRO A 21 -17.10 0.61 12.05
C PRO A 21 -16.07 0.03 13.03
N PHE A 22 -15.14 -0.75 12.53
CA PHE A 22 -13.95 -1.14 13.28
C PHE A 22 -13.02 0.08 13.38
N SER A 23 -12.64 0.44 14.58
CA SER A 23 -11.72 1.55 14.84
C SER A 23 -10.49 1.07 15.58
N CYS A 24 -9.31 1.34 15.02
CA CYS A 24 -8.04 1.16 15.70
C CYS A 24 -7.67 2.40 16.51
N GLN A 25 -7.23 2.23 17.76
CA GLN A 25 -6.94 3.31 18.69
C GLN A 25 -5.48 3.34 19.07
N ASN A 26 -4.82 4.50 18.96
CA ASN A 26 -3.49 4.71 19.52
C ASN A 26 -3.59 5.11 21.00
N ALA A 27 -2.89 4.39 21.86
CA ALA A 27 -2.73 4.75 23.28
C ALA A 27 -1.33 5.35 23.50
N SER A 28 -1.25 6.67 23.72
CA SER A 28 -0.06 7.34 24.21
C SER A 28 -0.22 7.71 25.69
N SER A 29 0.77 7.37 26.51
CA SER A 29 0.74 7.57 27.94
C SER A 29 1.33 8.93 28.33
N ALA A 30 0.49 9.95 28.46
CA ALA A 30 0.77 11.14 29.29
C ALA A 30 -0.55 11.83 29.63
N GLY A 31 -0.83 12.05 30.90
CA GLY A 31 -2.07 12.48 31.53
C GLY A 31 -2.78 13.73 30.97
N GLY A 32 -3.35 13.60 29.79
CA GLY A 32 -4.34 14.47 29.18
C GLY A 32 -5.39 13.54 28.57
N THR A 33 -6.65 13.96 28.46
CA THR A 33 -7.65 13.24 27.67
C THR A 33 -7.23 13.26 26.20
N GLU A 34 -6.33 12.36 25.80
CA GLU A 34 -5.95 12.18 24.40
C GLU A 34 -7.16 11.68 23.62
N LYS A 35 -7.51 12.44 22.60
CA LYS A 35 -8.47 12.02 21.60
C LYS A 35 -7.87 10.83 20.85
N THR A 36 -8.38 9.64 21.11
CA THR A 36 -8.01 8.45 20.35
C THR A 36 -8.33 8.71 18.87
N THR A 37 -7.32 8.69 18.02
CA THR A 37 -7.52 8.84 16.57
C THR A 37 -8.15 7.55 16.05
N VAL A 38 -9.29 7.66 15.39
CA VAL A 38 -9.93 6.56 14.66
C VAL A 38 -9.43 6.60 13.23
N TYR A 39 -8.94 5.48 12.75
CA TYR A 39 -8.50 5.33 11.36
C TYR A 39 -9.54 4.53 10.57
N ASN A 40 -9.89 5.02 9.39
CA ASN A 40 -10.67 4.31 8.39
C ASN A 40 -9.70 3.66 7.39
N LEU A 41 -10.16 2.61 6.73
CA LEU A 41 -9.43 1.93 5.65
C LEU A 41 -9.83 2.55 4.32
N TYR A 42 -8.83 2.90 3.49
CA TYR A 42 -9.03 3.42 2.15
C TYR A 42 -8.26 2.55 1.16
N PHE A 43 -8.96 2.05 0.14
CA PHE A 43 -8.49 1.07 -0.81
C PHE A 43 -8.18 1.72 -2.16
N GLY A 44 -7.00 1.47 -2.70
CA GLY A 44 -6.60 2.04 -3.99
C GLY A 44 -5.40 1.35 -4.61
N ASP A 45 -4.84 1.99 -5.62
CA ASP A 45 -3.68 1.55 -6.37
C ASP A 45 -2.65 2.68 -6.46
N LEU A 46 -1.38 2.39 -6.21
CA LEU A 46 -0.30 3.36 -6.19
C LEU A 46 0.65 3.24 -7.40
N HIS A 47 0.35 2.34 -8.38
CA HIS A 47 1.21 2.14 -9.52
C HIS A 47 0.40 1.80 -10.77
N ALA A 48 0.31 2.76 -11.68
CA ALA A 48 -0.37 2.58 -12.97
C ALA A 48 0.11 3.59 -14.01
N HIS A 49 0.04 3.20 -15.28
CA HIS A 49 0.53 3.95 -16.42
C HIS A 49 -0.59 4.42 -17.33
N THR A 50 -0.28 5.44 -18.12
CA THR A 50 -1.15 6.01 -19.16
C THR A 50 -0.38 6.20 -20.47
N SER A 51 -1.02 6.79 -21.47
CA SER A 51 -0.35 7.14 -22.74
C SER A 51 0.67 8.28 -22.60
N TYR A 52 0.89 8.81 -21.41
CA TYR A 52 1.95 9.78 -21.15
C TYR A 52 3.32 9.09 -20.97
N SER A 53 3.31 7.76 -20.80
CA SER A 53 4.46 6.90 -20.97
C SER A 53 4.18 5.78 -21.98
N ASP A 54 4.16 4.56 -21.58
CA ASP A 54 3.99 3.36 -22.41
C ASP A 54 2.67 2.61 -22.18
N GLY A 55 1.78 3.21 -21.39
CA GLY A 55 0.42 2.72 -21.20
C GLY A 55 -0.56 3.19 -22.27
N THR A 56 -1.84 3.05 -22.02
CA THR A 56 -2.95 3.43 -22.91
C THR A 56 -3.95 4.32 -22.19
N GLY A 57 -4.62 5.22 -22.93
CA GLY A 57 -5.55 6.19 -22.36
C GLY A 57 -4.84 7.36 -21.68
N THR A 58 -5.58 8.30 -21.15
CA THR A 58 -5.06 9.51 -20.50
C THR A 58 -5.25 9.47 -19.00
N PRO A 59 -4.52 10.27 -18.22
CA PRO A 59 -4.77 10.39 -16.76
C PRO A 59 -6.22 10.81 -16.45
N TRP A 60 -6.84 11.60 -17.29
CA TRP A 60 -8.24 12.01 -17.15
C TRP A 60 -9.18 10.81 -17.22
N GLU A 61 -9.00 9.93 -18.22
CA GLU A 61 -9.75 8.68 -18.36
C GLU A 61 -9.46 7.71 -17.21
N ALA A 62 -8.23 7.67 -16.75
CA ALA A 62 -7.82 6.78 -15.68
C ALA A 62 -8.49 7.12 -14.33
N TYR A 63 -8.50 8.40 -13.94
CA TYR A 63 -9.17 8.80 -12.69
C TYR A 63 -10.69 8.66 -12.79
N GLU A 64 -11.30 8.91 -13.97
CA GLU A 64 -12.73 8.65 -14.17
C GLU A 64 -13.05 7.15 -14.02
N ALA A 65 -12.24 6.28 -14.62
CA ALA A 65 -12.39 4.82 -14.49
C ALA A 65 -12.20 4.34 -13.06
N ALA A 66 -11.27 4.92 -12.30
CA ALA A 66 -11.06 4.59 -10.89
C ALA A 66 -12.25 5.00 -10.00
N ILE A 67 -12.85 6.15 -10.27
CA ILE A 67 -14.07 6.60 -9.59
C ILE A 67 -15.25 5.67 -9.92
N ASP A 68 -15.40 5.27 -11.18
CA ASP A 68 -16.47 4.36 -11.63
C ASP A 68 -16.30 2.95 -11.04
N ALA A 69 -15.05 2.54 -10.75
CA ALA A 69 -14.71 1.30 -10.08
C ALA A 69 -14.76 1.40 -8.53
N GLU A 70 -15.23 2.53 -7.99
CA GLU A 70 -15.42 2.78 -6.56
C GLU A 70 -14.12 2.69 -5.72
N ALA A 71 -12.95 2.98 -6.32
CA ALA A 71 -11.71 3.13 -5.56
C ALA A 71 -11.75 4.38 -4.67
N ASP A 72 -11.09 4.35 -3.50
CA ASP A 72 -10.95 5.53 -2.65
C ASP A 72 -9.85 6.47 -3.15
N PHE A 73 -8.79 5.91 -3.72
CA PHE A 73 -7.68 6.66 -4.32
C PHE A 73 -7.03 5.89 -5.46
N MET A 74 -6.32 6.61 -6.31
CA MET A 74 -5.46 6.03 -7.34
C MET A 74 -4.31 6.99 -7.66
N ALA A 75 -3.12 6.44 -7.84
CA ALA A 75 -1.97 7.15 -8.37
C ALA A 75 -1.74 6.79 -9.84
N ILE A 76 -1.40 7.79 -10.64
CA ILE A 76 -0.80 7.62 -11.95
C ILE A 76 0.68 7.94 -11.81
N THR A 77 1.52 7.03 -12.30
CA THR A 77 2.96 7.03 -12.12
C THR A 77 3.70 6.76 -13.42
N ASP A 78 3.30 7.48 -14.48
CA ASP A 78 3.93 7.38 -15.79
C ASP A 78 5.45 7.51 -15.70
N HIS A 79 6.18 6.73 -16.49
CA HIS A 79 7.63 6.77 -16.54
C HIS A 79 8.17 8.16 -16.86
N ILE A 80 9.19 8.56 -16.15
CA ILE A 80 10.03 9.69 -16.50
C ILE A 80 11.43 9.20 -16.84
N ALA A 81 11.90 9.45 -18.08
CA ALA A 81 13.29 9.26 -18.45
C ALA A 81 13.88 10.61 -18.82
N ILE A 82 14.79 11.07 -18.06
CA ILE A 82 15.28 12.45 -18.20
C ILE A 82 16.37 12.56 -19.26
N TRP A 83 16.94 11.47 -19.83
CA TRP A 83 18.14 11.65 -20.65
C TRP A 83 18.40 10.70 -21.81
N ASN A 84 17.41 10.06 -22.42
CA ASN A 84 17.73 9.39 -23.66
C ASN A 84 16.62 9.54 -24.70
N ALA A 85 16.92 10.20 -25.81
CA ALA A 85 16.05 10.26 -27.01
C ALA A 85 15.74 8.87 -27.61
N TYR A 86 16.20 7.79 -26.97
CA TYR A 86 15.87 6.40 -27.31
C TYR A 86 14.56 5.94 -26.68
N TYR A 87 14.07 6.58 -25.62
CA TYR A 87 12.81 6.19 -24.96
C TYR A 87 11.73 7.20 -25.31
N ALA A 88 11.00 6.92 -26.41
CA ALA A 88 9.82 7.68 -26.83
C ALA A 88 8.60 7.49 -25.90
N TRP A 89 8.78 6.92 -24.72
CA TRP A 89 7.74 6.43 -23.83
C TRP A 89 7.87 6.98 -22.40
N THR A 90 8.17 8.25 -22.31
CA THR A 90 8.32 8.90 -21.01
C THR A 90 7.60 10.23 -21.03
N ALA A 91 6.93 10.53 -19.90
CA ALA A 91 6.17 11.76 -19.75
C ALA A 91 7.06 13.00 -19.94
N THR A 92 6.57 13.93 -20.73
CA THR A 92 7.17 15.25 -20.90
C THR A 92 6.79 16.17 -19.71
N GLU A 93 7.45 17.32 -19.60
CA GLU A 93 7.08 18.33 -18.60
C GLU A 93 5.65 18.87 -18.82
N GLU A 94 5.16 18.92 -20.07
CA GLU A 94 3.79 19.32 -20.38
C GLU A 94 2.78 18.27 -19.91
N GLU A 95 3.04 16.98 -20.16
CA GLU A 95 2.23 15.85 -19.70
C GLU A 95 2.27 15.72 -18.17
N TRP A 96 3.42 15.94 -17.54
CA TRP A 96 3.50 16.02 -16.08
C TRP A 96 2.59 17.11 -15.50
N ASN A 97 2.60 18.31 -16.10
CA ASN A 97 1.73 19.40 -15.66
C ASN A 97 0.24 19.09 -15.90
N ASP A 98 -0.10 18.38 -16.99
CA ASP A 98 -1.47 17.95 -17.26
C ASP A 98 -1.93 16.85 -16.28
N LEU A 99 -1.05 15.90 -15.92
CA LEU A 99 -1.33 14.91 -14.88
C LEU A 99 -1.61 15.59 -13.53
N LEU A 100 -0.82 16.58 -13.14
CA LEU A 100 -1.06 17.37 -11.92
C LEU A 100 -2.42 18.07 -11.97
N ALA A 101 -2.78 18.62 -13.13
CA ALA A 101 -4.08 19.27 -13.32
C ALA A 101 -5.25 18.28 -13.26
N ALA A 102 -5.10 17.09 -13.83
CA ALA A 102 -6.09 16.02 -13.75
C ALA A 102 -6.28 15.56 -12.29
N ALA A 103 -5.21 15.35 -11.54
CA ALA A 103 -5.26 14.96 -10.13
C ALA A 103 -5.96 16.03 -9.28
N ASP A 104 -5.62 17.31 -9.48
CA ASP A 104 -6.29 18.42 -8.79
C ASP A 104 -7.79 18.50 -9.12
N TYR A 105 -8.19 18.18 -10.36
CA TYR A 105 -9.59 18.22 -10.81
C TYR A 105 -10.45 17.08 -10.22
N TYR A 106 -9.94 15.84 -10.24
CA TYR A 106 -10.71 14.67 -9.81
C TYR A 106 -10.70 14.46 -8.29
N THR A 107 -9.76 15.06 -7.56
CA THR A 107 -9.73 14.95 -6.10
C THR A 107 -10.97 15.58 -5.47
N SER A 108 -11.65 14.81 -4.63
CA SER A 108 -12.88 15.16 -3.96
C SER A 108 -12.95 14.54 -2.56
N LYS A 109 -14.10 14.69 -1.87
CA LYS A 109 -14.36 13.99 -0.60
C LYS A 109 -14.66 12.50 -0.74
N LYS A 110 -14.74 12.00 -1.97
CA LYS A 110 -15.08 10.60 -2.27
C LYS A 110 -13.97 9.86 -3.01
N PHE A 111 -13.01 10.56 -3.53
CA PHE A 111 -11.89 10.01 -4.28
C PHE A 111 -10.69 10.94 -4.20
N VAL A 112 -9.51 10.38 -4.01
CA VAL A 112 -8.24 11.13 -4.05
C VAL A 112 -7.43 10.68 -5.27
N ALA A 113 -7.33 11.56 -6.26
CA ALA A 113 -6.42 11.39 -7.38
C ALA A 113 -5.00 11.81 -6.97
N MET A 114 -4.03 10.94 -7.17
CA MET A 114 -2.63 11.17 -6.83
C MET A 114 -1.81 11.26 -8.11
N ALA A 115 -1.05 12.34 -8.28
CA ALA A 115 -0.03 12.43 -9.30
C ALA A 115 1.30 11.95 -8.71
N GLY A 116 1.94 11.02 -9.41
CA GLY A 116 3.26 10.52 -9.14
C GLY A 116 4.00 10.29 -10.45
N TYR A 117 5.19 9.78 -10.37
CA TYR A 117 5.96 9.32 -11.53
C TYR A 117 6.82 8.15 -11.15
N GLU A 118 7.10 7.30 -12.11
CA GLU A 118 8.08 6.24 -11.98
C GLU A 118 9.43 6.69 -12.51
N ALA A 119 10.40 6.75 -11.62
CA ALA A 119 11.77 7.09 -11.95
C ALA A 119 12.54 5.82 -12.30
N TRP A 120 12.85 5.66 -13.58
CA TRP A 120 13.72 4.59 -14.05
C TRP A 120 15.18 4.93 -13.76
N LEU A 121 15.75 4.31 -12.73
CA LEU A 121 17.08 4.64 -12.24
C LEU A 121 18.22 4.03 -13.04
N LEU A 122 17.98 3.25 -14.04
CA LEU A 122 18.80 2.49 -14.98
C LEU A 122 18.57 0.99 -14.87
N ALA A 123 18.79 0.30 -15.96
CA ALA A 123 18.43 -1.08 -16.27
C ALA A 123 18.78 -2.16 -15.23
N ASP A 124 19.47 -1.85 -14.16
CA ASP A 124 19.95 -2.85 -13.21
C ASP A 124 19.82 -2.45 -11.72
N LEU A 125 19.16 -1.31 -11.40
CA LEU A 125 19.01 -0.86 -10.00
C LEU A 125 17.56 -0.76 -9.52
N GLY A 126 16.58 -1.05 -10.39
CA GLY A 126 15.15 -0.97 -10.08
C GLY A 126 14.53 0.38 -10.42
N GLU A 127 13.26 0.52 -10.11
CA GLU A 127 12.42 1.67 -10.41
C GLU A 127 11.77 2.18 -9.12
N ILE A 128 11.60 3.49 -9.02
CA ILE A 128 11.07 4.14 -7.83
C ILE A 128 9.89 5.02 -8.21
N ASN A 129 8.71 4.74 -7.67
CA ASN A 129 7.64 5.70 -7.70
C ASN A 129 7.87 6.83 -6.70
N VAL A 130 7.56 8.05 -7.12
CA VAL A 130 7.64 9.23 -6.26
C VAL A 130 6.29 9.93 -6.25
N PHE A 131 5.79 10.22 -5.05
CA PHE A 131 4.51 10.87 -4.82
C PHE A 131 4.68 12.17 -4.04
N ASN A 132 3.63 12.98 -4.03
CA ASN A 132 3.52 14.21 -3.24
C ASN A 132 4.64 15.23 -3.50
N THR A 133 5.07 15.33 -4.76
CA THR A 133 5.97 16.37 -5.24
C THR A 133 5.37 17.03 -6.48
N ARG A 134 5.71 18.29 -6.71
CA ARG A 134 5.39 18.99 -7.98
C ARG A 134 6.63 19.17 -8.85
N GLU A 135 7.79 18.75 -8.36
CA GLU A 135 9.08 18.89 -9.05
C GLU A 135 9.55 17.51 -9.54
N LEU A 136 10.04 17.49 -10.76
CA LEU A 136 10.76 16.33 -11.31
C LEU A 136 12.20 16.33 -10.81
N PRO A 137 12.85 15.18 -10.65
CA PRO A 137 14.23 15.10 -10.24
C PRO A 137 15.13 15.73 -11.31
N PRO A 138 16.24 16.37 -10.92
CA PRO A 138 17.14 16.98 -11.88
C PRO A 138 17.81 15.93 -12.78
N GLY A 139 17.81 16.18 -14.10
CA GLY A 139 18.27 15.30 -15.17
C GLY A 139 19.57 14.51 -14.93
N PRO A 140 20.60 15.09 -14.27
CA PRO A 140 21.81 14.33 -13.97
C PRO A 140 21.65 13.18 -12.97
N LEU A 141 20.61 13.18 -12.13
CA LEU A 141 20.41 12.13 -11.12
C LEU A 141 19.93 10.80 -11.72
N LEU A 142 19.16 10.85 -12.81
CA LEU A 142 18.47 9.69 -13.37
C LEU A 142 19.30 8.89 -14.41
N ASN A 143 20.58 9.18 -14.60
CA ASN A 143 21.34 8.65 -15.73
C ASN A 143 22.60 7.87 -15.37
N ARG A 144 22.80 7.49 -14.12
CA ARG A 144 24.04 6.81 -13.74
C ARG A 144 23.84 5.83 -12.61
N LEU A 145 24.33 4.61 -12.79
CA LEU A 145 24.28 3.49 -11.84
C LEU A 145 24.87 3.81 -10.45
N ASP A 146 25.80 4.77 -10.38
CA ASP A 146 26.48 5.22 -9.17
C ASP A 146 25.69 6.31 -8.40
N ARG A 147 24.43 6.60 -8.79
CA ARG A 147 23.68 7.74 -8.26
C ARG A 147 22.46 7.38 -7.41
N LEU A 148 22.21 6.13 -7.13
CA LEU A 148 21.12 5.74 -6.24
C LEU A 148 21.19 6.44 -4.86
N PRO A 149 22.36 6.53 -4.19
CA PRO A 149 22.48 7.33 -2.97
C PRO A 149 22.15 8.80 -3.15
N GLU A 150 22.56 9.42 -4.27
CA GLU A 150 22.26 10.83 -4.57
C GLU A 150 20.75 11.03 -4.83
N PHE A 151 20.07 10.05 -5.41
CA PHE A 151 18.63 10.09 -5.60
C PHE A 151 17.89 10.06 -4.25
N TYR A 152 18.28 9.16 -3.34
CA TYR A 152 17.73 9.13 -1.98
C TYR A 152 18.00 10.44 -1.23
N ASP A 153 19.21 11.00 -1.33
CA ASP A 153 19.57 12.27 -0.72
C ASP A 153 18.74 13.45 -1.28
N TRP A 154 18.46 13.41 -2.58
CA TRP A 154 17.59 14.39 -3.23
C TRP A 154 16.14 14.22 -2.74
N LEU A 155 15.61 13.00 -2.75
CA LEU A 155 14.23 12.70 -2.34
C LEU A 155 13.97 13.11 -0.89
N ALA A 156 14.89 12.80 0.01
CA ALA A 156 14.81 13.19 1.42
C ALA A 156 14.80 14.73 1.65
N GLN A 157 15.28 15.50 0.68
CA GLN A 157 15.26 16.96 0.72
C GLN A 157 13.97 17.55 0.13
N GLN A 158 13.14 16.75 -0.55
CA GLN A 158 11.86 17.24 -1.10
C GLN A 158 10.79 17.27 0.00
N PRO A 159 10.22 18.44 0.32
CA PRO A 159 9.27 18.54 1.42
C PRO A 159 8.04 17.65 1.20
N GLY A 160 7.92 16.60 1.99
CA GLY A 160 6.77 15.70 1.99
C GLY A 160 6.72 14.70 0.85
N ALA A 161 7.73 14.62 -0.01
CA ALA A 161 7.82 13.58 -1.03
C ALA A 161 7.90 12.19 -0.39
N ILE A 162 7.43 11.19 -1.13
CA ILE A 162 7.31 9.79 -0.70
C ILE A 162 7.85 8.92 -1.81
N GLY A 163 8.78 8.04 -1.50
CA GLY A 163 9.33 7.06 -2.43
C GLY A 163 8.76 5.66 -2.20
N GLN A 164 8.56 4.93 -3.28
CA GLN A 164 8.18 3.52 -3.30
C GLN A 164 9.19 2.73 -4.13
N TYR A 165 9.71 1.65 -3.58
CA TYR A 165 10.46 0.64 -4.33
C TYR A 165 9.50 -0.19 -5.15
N ASN A 166 9.63 -0.16 -6.50
CA ASN A 166 8.74 -0.86 -7.40
C ASN A 166 9.30 -2.26 -7.73
N HIS A 167 8.39 -3.25 -7.85
CA HIS A 167 8.64 -4.63 -8.30
C HIS A 167 10.10 -5.08 -8.08
N PRO A 168 10.62 -5.04 -6.83
CA PRO A 168 11.99 -5.41 -6.53
C PRO A 168 12.22 -6.87 -6.95
N LEU A 169 13.43 -7.26 -7.37
CA LEU A 169 13.81 -8.53 -8.00
C LEU A 169 13.50 -8.65 -9.50
N TYR A 170 12.85 -7.70 -10.13
CA TYR A 170 12.77 -7.70 -11.60
C TYR A 170 14.17 -7.69 -12.25
N VAL A 171 15.14 -7.13 -11.55
CA VAL A 171 16.56 -7.14 -11.95
C VAL A 171 17.42 -7.61 -10.78
N SER A 172 18.47 -8.37 -11.01
CA SER A 172 19.39 -8.82 -9.96
C SER A 172 20.08 -7.64 -9.28
N ASP A 173 20.21 -7.70 -7.95
CA ASP A 173 20.80 -6.69 -7.05
C ASP A 173 19.82 -5.57 -6.60
N ASP A 174 18.57 -5.90 -6.33
CA ASP A 174 17.50 -5.05 -5.83
C ASP A 174 17.98 -3.87 -5.01
N PHE A 175 18.00 -2.67 -5.61
CA PHE A 175 18.42 -1.45 -4.94
C PHE A 175 19.71 -1.62 -4.14
N LEU A 176 20.65 -2.48 -4.64
CA LEU A 176 21.90 -2.89 -3.99
C LEU A 176 21.67 -3.48 -2.59
N ASN A 177 20.66 -4.37 -2.48
CA ASN A 177 20.24 -5.02 -1.25
C ASN A 177 19.92 -4.02 -0.14
N TYR A 178 19.32 -2.86 -0.51
CA TYR A 178 18.89 -1.80 0.41
C TYR A 178 20.00 -1.25 1.31
N SER A 179 21.27 -1.42 0.92
CA SER A 179 22.46 -1.15 1.74
C SER A 179 22.74 0.34 1.97
N TYR A 180 22.05 1.24 1.28
CA TYR A 180 22.25 2.69 1.41
C TYR A 180 21.35 3.35 2.46
N HIS A 181 20.79 2.58 3.39
CA HIS A 181 20.01 3.12 4.49
C HIS A 181 20.79 4.14 5.32
N THR A 182 20.16 5.26 5.62
CA THR A 182 20.53 6.24 6.66
C THR A 182 19.24 6.85 7.21
N GLU A 183 19.28 7.40 8.44
CA GLU A 183 18.12 8.06 9.04
C GLU A 183 17.52 9.17 8.15
N ASP A 184 18.36 9.94 7.46
CA ASP A 184 17.89 10.99 6.55
C ASP A 184 17.18 10.40 5.32
N ARG A 185 17.74 9.36 4.68
CA ARG A 185 17.18 8.72 3.49
C ARG A 185 15.91 7.95 3.79
N ASP A 186 15.83 7.36 4.98
CA ASP A 186 14.65 6.66 5.48
C ASP A 186 13.41 7.56 5.50
N THR A 187 13.60 8.88 5.69
CA THR A 187 12.48 9.84 5.66
C THR A 187 11.82 10.00 4.30
N GLY A 188 12.54 9.69 3.21
CA GLY A 188 12.07 9.85 1.83
C GLY A 188 11.56 8.56 1.19
N MET A 189 11.96 7.39 1.69
CA MET A 189 11.56 6.08 1.16
C MET A 189 10.62 5.40 2.17
N ASN A 190 9.35 5.27 1.83
CA ASN A 190 8.32 4.86 2.78
C ASN A 190 7.57 3.59 2.38
N ILE A 191 7.69 3.15 1.12
CA ILE A 191 6.85 2.09 0.57
C ILE A 191 7.70 1.11 -0.24
N ILE A 192 7.28 -0.16 -0.28
CA ILE A 192 7.85 -1.20 -1.13
C ILE A 192 6.72 -2.09 -1.66
N GLU A 193 6.75 -2.42 -2.93
CA GLU A 193 5.86 -3.43 -3.49
C GLU A 193 6.23 -4.82 -2.97
N VAL A 194 5.24 -5.50 -2.40
CA VAL A 194 5.33 -6.92 -2.04
C VAL A 194 4.60 -7.79 -3.05
N TYR A 195 3.76 -7.16 -3.88
CA TYR A 195 3.08 -7.78 -4.99
C TYR A 195 2.88 -6.76 -6.13
N ASN A 196 3.29 -7.19 -7.32
CA ASN A 196 3.04 -6.56 -8.60
C ASN A 196 3.26 -7.65 -9.67
N ASP A 197 2.17 -8.34 -10.10
CA ASP A 197 2.19 -9.58 -10.90
C ASP A 197 3.02 -10.74 -10.32
N GLU A 198 4.06 -10.46 -9.52
CA GLU A 198 4.92 -11.42 -8.81
C GLU A 198 5.01 -11.06 -7.31
N PHE A 199 5.53 -12.00 -6.51
CA PHE A 199 5.68 -11.82 -5.06
C PHE A 199 7.09 -11.36 -4.69
N TYR A 200 7.19 -10.31 -3.87
CA TYR A 200 8.44 -9.68 -3.45
C TYR A 200 8.64 -9.63 -1.93
N GLU A 201 7.97 -10.49 -1.16
CA GLU A 201 8.09 -10.49 0.30
C GLU A 201 9.53 -10.66 0.77
N GLY A 202 10.36 -11.40 0.03
CA GLY A 202 11.80 -11.54 0.33
C GLY A 202 12.54 -10.20 0.32
N SER A 203 12.24 -9.34 -0.66
CA SER A 203 12.79 -7.99 -0.76
C SER A 203 12.27 -7.07 0.33
N TYR A 204 10.99 -7.18 0.68
CA TYR A 204 10.40 -6.45 1.81
C TYR A 204 11.13 -6.78 3.12
N THR A 205 11.29 -8.06 3.43
CA THR A 205 12.01 -8.52 4.63
C THR A 205 13.46 -8.03 4.62
N MET A 206 14.15 -8.10 3.47
CA MET A 206 15.53 -7.63 3.34
C MET A 206 15.65 -6.13 3.61
N ALA A 207 14.73 -5.33 3.12
CA ALA A 207 14.71 -3.88 3.35
C ALA A 207 14.44 -3.55 4.83
N LEU A 208 13.50 -4.24 5.48
CA LEU A 208 13.25 -4.10 6.91
C LEU A 208 14.49 -4.47 7.75
N ASP A 209 15.17 -5.57 7.43
CA ASP A 209 16.38 -6.02 8.10
C ASP A 209 17.56 -5.05 7.87
N ALA A 210 17.60 -4.37 6.71
CA ALA A 210 18.55 -3.30 6.45
C ALA A 210 18.28 -2.01 7.22
N GLY A 211 17.12 -1.91 7.90
CA GLY A 211 16.77 -0.80 8.80
C GLY A 211 15.76 0.20 8.23
N TRP A 212 15.26 0.00 7.02
CA TRP A 212 14.26 0.89 6.43
C TRP A 212 12.91 0.79 7.14
N HIS A 213 12.29 1.94 7.40
CA HIS A 213 10.92 2.02 7.90
C HIS A 213 9.99 2.19 6.70
N ILE A 214 9.51 1.08 6.17
CA ILE A 214 8.67 1.05 4.96
C ILE A 214 7.42 0.23 5.19
N MET A 215 6.32 0.63 4.55
CA MET A 215 5.10 -0.16 4.49
C MET A 215 5.05 -0.98 3.18
N PRO A 216 4.38 -2.13 3.17
CA PRO A 216 4.16 -2.89 1.95
C PRO A 216 3.05 -2.25 1.12
N SER A 217 3.16 -2.35 -0.21
CA SER A 217 2.10 -2.05 -1.17
C SER A 217 1.84 -3.22 -2.11
N SER A 218 0.64 -3.25 -2.69
CA SER A 218 0.23 -4.20 -3.72
C SER A 218 -0.48 -3.42 -4.80
N ASN A 219 0.08 -3.42 -6.01
CA ASN A 219 -0.35 -2.55 -7.08
C ASN A 219 -0.48 -3.32 -8.39
N SER A 220 -1.14 -2.73 -9.37
CA SER A 220 -1.43 -3.39 -10.64
C SER A 220 -0.39 -3.16 -11.72
N ASP A 221 0.34 -2.05 -11.66
CA ASP A 221 1.28 -1.61 -12.69
C ASP A 221 0.68 -1.71 -14.11
N THR A 222 -0.62 -1.42 -14.21
CA THR A 222 -1.33 -1.62 -15.46
C THR A 222 -0.91 -0.62 -16.52
N HIS A 223 -0.60 -1.12 -17.70
CA HIS A 223 -0.34 -0.35 -18.91
C HIS A 223 -1.56 -0.33 -19.86
N SER A 224 -2.67 -0.87 -19.38
CA SER A 224 -3.93 -0.95 -20.15
C SER A 224 -5.00 -0.10 -19.50
N ALA A 225 -5.96 0.39 -20.29
CA ALA A 225 -7.07 1.22 -19.81
C ALA A 225 -8.13 0.40 -19.03
N ASN A 226 -7.67 -0.42 -18.08
CA ASN A 226 -8.47 -1.24 -17.17
C ASN A 226 -8.15 -0.95 -15.70
N TRP A 227 -7.74 0.28 -15.41
CA TRP A 227 -7.36 0.75 -14.08
C TRP A 227 -8.37 0.31 -13.02
N ILE A 228 -7.86 -0.12 -11.87
CA ILE A 228 -8.65 -0.66 -10.75
C ILE A 228 -9.46 -1.91 -11.13
N SER A 229 -10.21 -1.86 -12.23
CA SER A 229 -11.11 -2.94 -12.66
C SER A 229 -10.40 -4.17 -13.22
N GLY A 230 -9.15 -4.03 -13.62
CA GLY A 230 -8.33 -5.12 -14.20
C GLY A 230 -7.66 -6.01 -13.16
N SER A 231 -7.67 -5.61 -11.89
CA SER A 231 -7.02 -6.35 -10.80
C SER A 231 -7.79 -6.21 -9.49
N GLU A 232 -7.72 -7.23 -8.64
CA GLU A 232 -8.27 -7.18 -7.28
C GLU A 232 -7.24 -6.74 -6.23
N VAL A 233 -5.97 -6.57 -6.61
CA VAL A 233 -4.92 -6.09 -5.69
C VAL A 233 -5.16 -4.67 -5.24
N ARG A 234 -4.85 -4.37 -3.99
CA ARG A 234 -4.97 -3.02 -3.42
C ARG A 234 -3.84 -2.73 -2.46
N THR A 235 -3.40 -1.49 -2.48
CA THR A 235 -2.75 -0.86 -1.34
C THR A 235 -3.83 -0.22 -0.47
N VAL A 236 -3.78 -0.48 0.84
CA VAL A 236 -4.77 0.06 1.78
C VAL A 236 -4.08 1.01 2.76
N LEU A 237 -4.61 2.23 2.86
CA LEU A 237 -4.09 3.27 3.75
C LEU A 237 -5.02 3.49 4.93
N LEU A 238 -4.45 3.60 6.13
CA LEU A 238 -5.17 3.89 7.37
C LEU A 238 -5.10 5.38 7.68
N ALA A 239 -6.19 6.09 7.45
CA ALA A 239 -6.26 7.54 7.61
C ALA A 239 -7.53 7.98 8.36
N PRO A 240 -7.53 9.14 9.06
CA PRO A 240 -8.70 9.60 9.79
C PRO A 240 -9.84 10.06 8.89
N SER A 241 -9.53 10.53 7.68
CA SER A 241 -10.52 10.87 6.66
C SER A 241 -9.90 10.81 5.26
N LEU A 242 -10.73 10.65 4.24
CA LEU A 242 -10.33 10.64 2.85
C LEU A 242 -9.99 12.07 2.39
N SER A 243 -8.72 12.38 2.40
CA SER A 243 -8.16 13.62 1.83
C SER A 243 -6.71 13.42 1.44
N PRO A 244 -6.17 14.18 0.47
CA PRO A 244 -4.76 14.07 0.06
C PRO A 244 -3.80 14.18 1.25
N GLU A 245 -4.00 15.15 2.13
CA GLU A 245 -3.14 15.40 3.29
C GLU A 245 -3.09 14.19 4.22
N ASN A 246 -4.26 13.57 4.50
CA ASN A 246 -4.35 12.44 5.41
C ASN A 246 -3.82 11.14 4.78
N LEU A 247 -4.02 10.94 3.47
CA LEU A 247 -3.47 9.77 2.78
C LEU A 247 -1.95 9.88 2.65
N TYR A 248 -1.41 11.03 2.22
CA TYR A 248 0.04 11.22 2.19
C TYR A 248 0.69 11.17 3.59
N GLU A 249 -0.01 11.63 4.63
CA GLU A 249 0.45 11.48 6.00
C GLU A 249 0.45 10.00 6.43
N ALA A 250 -0.57 9.20 6.05
CA ALA A 250 -0.59 7.77 6.30
C ALA A 250 0.57 7.04 5.59
N MET A 251 0.86 7.39 4.33
CA MET A 251 2.01 6.85 3.58
C MET A 251 3.33 7.15 4.29
N ARG A 252 3.58 8.41 4.70
CA ARG A 252 4.80 8.79 5.44
C ARG A 252 4.90 8.17 6.83
N ALA A 253 3.79 7.89 7.45
CA ALA A 253 3.74 7.23 8.75
C ALA A 253 3.66 5.70 8.63
N ASN A 254 3.87 5.16 7.44
CA ASN A 254 3.85 3.72 7.15
C ASN A 254 2.55 3.03 7.65
N ARG A 255 1.42 3.75 7.65
CA ARG A 255 0.14 3.22 8.10
C ARG A 255 -0.66 2.66 6.93
N GLY A 256 -0.36 1.42 6.59
CA GLY A 256 -1.04 0.74 5.50
C GLY A 256 -0.70 -0.74 5.43
N TYR A 257 -1.31 -1.40 4.48
CA TYR A 257 -1.04 -2.79 4.16
C TYR A 257 -1.27 -3.06 2.68
N ALA A 258 -0.62 -4.12 2.20
CA ALA A 258 -0.80 -4.66 0.87
C ALA A 258 -1.82 -5.80 0.90
N THR A 259 -2.64 -5.93 -0.12
CA THR A 259 -3.57 -7.06 -0.26
C THR A 259 -3.82 -7.41 -1.72
N GLN A 260 -3.99 -8.71 -2.00
CA GLN A 260 -4.45 -9.24 -3.28
C GLN A 260 -5.98 -9.34 -3.36
N ASP A 261 -6.67 -8.92 -2.32
CA ASP A 261 -8.12 -8.92 -2.19
C ASP A 261 -8.60 -7.48 -2.09
N LYS A 262 -9.58 -7.11 -2.92
CA LYS A 262 -10.05 -5.72 -3.10
C LYS A 262 -10.72 -5.13 -1.86
N ASN A 263 -11.09 -5.93 -0.86
CA ASN A 263 -11.92 -5.48 0.27
C ASN A 263 -11.59 -6.17 1.61
N LEU A 264 -10.54 -7.01 1.68
CA LEU A 264 -10.07 -7.61 2.93
C LEU A 264 -9.64 -6.52 3.91
N GLN A 265 -10.30 -6.45 5.05
CA GLN A 265 -10.03 -5.49 6.12
C GLN A 265 -9.07 -6.06 7.15
N VAL A 266 -7.97 -5.37 7.38
CA VAL A 266 -6.92 -5.78 8.33
C VAL A 266 -6.65 -4.66 9.33
N HIS A 267 -6.83 -4.98 10.61
CA HIS A 267 -6.40 -4.13 11.72
C HIS A 267 -5.38 -4.91 12.57
N TYR A 268 -4.24 -4.30 12.80
CA TYR A 268 -3.15 -4.85 13.58
C TYR A 268 -2.60 -3.82 14.55
N THR A 269 -2.41 -4.23 15.80
CA THR A 269 -1.73 -3.42 16.82
C THR A 269 -0.72 -4.25 17.61
N LEU A 270 0.35 -3.60 18.04
CA LEU A 270 1.36 -4.12 18.97
C LEU A 270 1.36 -3.23 20.22
N ASN A 271 1.07 -3.80 21.40
CA ASN A 271 0.90 -3.03 22.66
C ASN A 271 -0.08 -1.84 22.48
N GLY A 272 -1.12 -1.99 21.65
CA GLY A 272 -2.08 -0.96 21.33
C GLY A 272 -1.63 0.08 20.30
N ALA A 273 -0.38 0.07 19.87
CA ALA A 273 0.11 0.93 18.79
C ALA A 273 -0.26 0.33 17.42
N VAL A 274 -0.79 1.16 16.52
CA VAL A 274 -1.18 0.75 15.16
C VAL A 274 0.04 0.47 14.30
N MET A 275 -0.12 -0.36 13.26
CA MET A 275 0.90 -0.57 12.23
C MET A 275 1.51 0.76 11.76
N GLY A 276 2.82 0.78 11.47
CA GLY A 276 3.58 2.00 11.17
C GLY A 276 4.20 2.67 12.39
N SER A 277 3.81 2.28 13.60
CA SER A 277 4.36 2.89 14.84
C SER A 277 5.74 2.37 15.19
N VAL A 278 6.53 3.20 15.87
CA VAL A 278 7.81 2.82 16.49
C VAL A 278 7.65 2.83 18.01
N LEU A 279 7.91 1.71 18.66
CA LEU A 279 7.80 1.53 20.10
C LEU A 279 9.19 1.46 20.75
N SER A 280 9.29 1.87 22.01
CA SER A 280 10.45 1.53 22.82
C SER A 280 10.51 0.00 23.03
N PRO A 281 11.72 -0.60 23.02
CA PRO A 281 11.87 -2.03 23.23
C PRO A 281 11.31 -2.48 24.58
N THR A 282 10.71 -3.66 24.59
CA THR A 282 10.26 -4.37 25.78
C THR A 282 10.48 -5.87 25.56
N SER A 283 10.45 -6.67 26.64
CA SER A 283 10.59 -8.13 26.51
C SER A 283 9.26 -8.85 26.19
N THR A 284 8.14 -8.13 26.24
CA THR A 284 6.80 -8.70 26.05
C THR A 284 5.94 -7.78 25.20
N TYR A 285 5.30 -8.35 24.20
CA TYR A 285 4.48 -7.63 23.23
C TYR A 285 3.11 -8.28 23.13
N GLU A 286 2.05 -7.53 23.39
CA GLU A 286 0.68 -7.95 23.08
C GLU A 286 0.35 -7.62 21.63
N VAL A 287 0.01 -8.63 20.85
CA VAL A 287 -0.43 -8.48 19.46
C VAL A 287 -1.93 -8.65 19.41
N THR A 288 -2.63 -7.72 18.81
CA THR A 288 -4.07 -7.84 18.49
C THR A 288 -4.27 -7.72 16.98
N VAL A 289 -4.96 -8.71 16.40
CA VAL A 289 -5.32 -8.76 14.98
C VAL A 289 -6.83 -8.89 14.86
N GLN A 290 -7.42 -8.03 14.05
CA GLN A 290 -8.84 -8.09 13.69
C GLN A 290 -8.95 -8.08 12.16
N LEU A 291 -9.61 -9.09 11.61
CA LEU A 291 -9.76 -9.26 10.17
C LEU A 291 -11.24 -9.42 9.83
N SER A 292 -11.62 -8.91 8.66
CA SER A 292 -12.95 -9.12 8.10
C SER A 292 -12.88 -9.15 6.58
N ASP A 293 -13.44 -10.20 5.99
CA ASP A 293 -13.59 -10.37 4.56
C ASP A 293 -15.08 -10.39 4.24
N PRO A 294 -15.62 -9.42 3.50
CA PRO A 294 -17.03 -9.33 3.19
C PRO A 294 -17.50 -10.25 2.07
N ASP A 295 -16.60 -10.85 1.28
CA ASP A 295 -16.94 -11.68 0.11
C ASP A 295 -17.44 -13.08 0.47
N GLY A 296 -17.44 -13.42 1.76
CA GLY A 296 -18.06 -14.61 2.29
C GLY A 296 -17.15 -15.85 2.30
N ALA A 297 -17.74 -17.04 2.41
CA ALA A 297 -17.00 -18.27 2.68
C ALA A 297 -16.05 -18.71 1.55
N ALA A 298 -16.20 -18.17 0.34
CA ALA A 298 -15.29 -18.47 -0.78
C ALA A 298 -13.89 -17.86 -0.51
N ASP A 299 -13.84 -16.73 0.19
CA ASP A 299 -12.65 -15.99 0.54
C ASP A 299 -12.29 -16.10 2.04
N ALA A 300 -12.77 -17.15 2.70
CA ALA A 300 -12.52 -17.35 4.13
C ALA A 300 -11.03 -17.29 4.47
N ILE A 301 -10.71 -16.54 5.52
CA ILE A 301 -9.38 -16.45 6.10
C ILE A 301 -8.97 -17.85 6.62
N LYS A 302 -7.78 -18.33 6.23
CA LYS A 302 -7.28 -19.67 6.56
C LYS A 302 -6.12 -19.65 7.55
N LEU A 303 -5.23 -18.66 7.43
CA LEU A 303 -4.06 -18.57 8.27
C LEU A 303 -3.75 -17.10 8.57
N VAL A 304 -3.40 -16.84 9.81
CA VAL A 304 -2.86 -15.55 10.27
C VAL A 304 -1.51 -15.83 10.90
N GLU A 305 -0.48 -15.14 10.44
CA GLU A 305 0.89 -15.27 10.94
C GLU A 305 1.44 -13.95 11.43
N ILE A 306 2.22 -13.98 12.47
CA ILE A 306 3.02 -12.86 12.95
C ILE A 306 4.46 -13.15 12.56
N VAL A 307 5.05 -12.23 11.81
CA VAL A 307 6.39 -12.35 11.23
C VAL A 307 7.30 -11.29 11.86
N SER A 308 8.57 -11.62 12.03
CA SER A 308 9.61 -10.77 12.59
C SER A 308 10.89 -10.84 11.75
N ASP A 309 12.00 -10.34 12.29
CA ASP A 309 13.31 -10.26 11.65
C ASP A 309 13.64 -11.51 10.82
N GLY A 310 14.17 -11.28 9.62
CA GLY A 310 14.53 -12.33 8.67
C GLY A 310 13.34 -13.10 8.09
N GLY A 311 12.12 -12.57 8.17
CA GLY A 311 10.91 -13.24 7.69
C GLY A 311 10.47 -14.42 8.60
N ALA A 312 10.94 -14.47 9.85
CA ALA A 312 10.65 -15.56 10.77
C ALA A 312 9.20 -15.49 11.27
N VAL A 313 8.42 -16.55 11.06
CA VAL A 313 7.10 -16.71 11.68
C VAL A 313 7.27 -16.99 13.16
N VAL A 314 6.84 -16.06 14.03
CA VAL A 314 6.98 -16.16 15.47
C VAL A 314 5.70 -16.60 16.17
N ALA A 315 4.54 -16.45 15.53
CA ALA A 315 3.28 -17.03 15.95
C ALA A 315 2.34 -17.21 14.75
N SER A 316 1.42 -18.17 14.86
CA SER A 316 0.42 -18.39 13.82
C SER A 316 -0.90 -18.89 14.39
N LYS A 317 -2.00 -18.64 13.67
CA LYS A 317 -3.34 -19.11 13.98
C LYS A 317 -4.03 -19.60 12.71
N SER A 318 -4.32 -20.90 12.65
CA SER A 318 -5.19 -21.46 11.61
C SER A 318 -6.65 -21.18 11.94
N VAL A 319 -7.41 -20.79 10.96
CA VAL A 319 -8.84 -20.45 11.05
C VAL A 319 -9.58 -20.95 9.81
N ASP A 320 -10.88 -20.82 9.78
CA ASP A 320 -11.74 -21.02 8.61
C ASP A 320 -12.98 -20.14 8.80
N SER A 321 -12.80 -18.85 8.56
CA SER A 321 -13.81 -17.83 8.89
C SER A 321 -13.62 -16.59 8.05
N THR A 322 -14.69 -15.85 7.79
CA THR A 322 -14.66 -14.54 7.16
C THR A 322 -14.30 -13.42 8.15
N THR A 323 -14.25 -13.73 9.45
CA THR A 323 -13.83 -12.76 10.48
C THR A 323 -12.90 -13.42 11.48
N VAL A 324 -11.88 -12.69 11.94
CA VAL A 324 -10.93 -13.15 12.96
C VAL A 324 -10.74 -12.07 14.01
N GLU A 325 -10.80 -12.49 15.25
CA GLU A 325 -10.26 -11.74 16.39
C GLU A 325 -9.18 -12.61 17.05
N TRP A 326 -7.97 -12.09 17.14
CA TRP A 326 -6.86 -12.82 17.73
C TRP A 326 -5.98 -11.89 18.54
N THR A 327 -5.87 -12.17 19.84
CA THR A 327 -4.90 -11.55 20.72
C THR A 327 -3.93 -12.61 21.22
N THR A 328 -2.64 -12.33 21.16
CA THR A 328 -1.57 -13.20 21.65
C THR A 328 -0.45 -12.38 22.24
N THR A 329 0.41 -13.03 23.04
CA THR A 329 1.57 -12.40 23.65
C THR A 329 2.85 -13.03 23.09
N LEU A 330 3.75 -12.19 22.61
CA LEU A 330 5.08 -12.57 22.15
C LEU A 330 6.10 -12.19 23.23
N THR A 331 7.18 -12.97 23.32
CA THR A 331 8.34 -12.65 24.16
C THR A 331 9.56 -12.59 23.27
N SER A 332 10.23 -11.44 23.25
CA SER A 332 11.48 -11.24 22.52
C SER A 332 12.28 -10.10 23.14
N ASP A 333 13.57 -10.30 23.30
CA ASP A 333 14.51 -9.26 23.78
C ASP A 333 15.32 -8.63 22.63
N SER A 334 15.12 -9.10 21.39
CA SER A 334 15.96 -8.72 20.25
C SER A 334 15.20 -8.45 18.94
N ALA A 335 13.89 -8.65 18.90
CA ALA A 335 13.11 -8.34 17.71
C ALA A 335 13.12 -6.84 17.40
N HIS A 336 13.28 -6.49 16.13
CA HIS A 336 13.31 -5.11 15.68
C HIS A 336 11.95 -4.66 15.11
N TYR A 337 11.13 -5.62 14.65
CA TYR A 337 9.80 -5.36 14.14
C TYR A 337 8.91 -6.61 14.20
N PHE A 338 7.60 -6.37 14.11
CA PHE A 338 6.60 -7.41 13.87
C PHE A 338 5.59 -6.92 12.84
N TYR A 339 5.23 -7.76 11.87
CA TYR A 339 4.11 -7.53 10.95
C TYR A 339 3.19 -8.74 10.87
N VAL A 340 2.01 -8.56 10.29
CA VAL A 340 1.01 -9.63 10.12
C VAL A 340 0.93 -10.02 8.66
N ARG A 341 0.83 -11.32 8.42
CA ARG A 341 0.60 -11.94 7.12
C ARG A 341 -0.69 -12.75 7.18
N VAL A 342 -1.53 -12.63 6.14
CA VAL A 342 -2.84 -13.27 6.08
C VAL A 342 -2.93 -14.13 4.83
N THR A 343 -3.50 -15.34 4.97
CA THR A 343 -3.84 -16.23 3.85
C THR A 343 -5.34 -16.45 3.83
N THR A 344 -5.97 -16.29 2.65
CA THR A 344 -7.38 -16.59 2.42
C THR A 344 -7.56 -17.82 1.52
N ALA A 345 -8.80 -18.27 1.36
CA ALA A 345 -9.14 -19.43 0.53
C ALA A 345 -9.03 -19.15 -0.97
N SER A 346 -9.36 -17.93 -1.38
CA SER A 346 -9.28 -17.47 -2.76
C SER A 346 -8.00 -16.69 -2.98
N ASN A 347 -6.90 -17.37 -3.00
CA ASN A 347 -5.69 -16.73 -3.51
C ASN A 347 -5.82 -16.57 -5.03
N VAL A 348 -5.94 -15.34 -5.49
CA VAL A 348 -6.21 -14.99 -6.90
C VAL A 348 -5.10 -15.46 -7.84
N THR A 349 -3.89 -15.64 -7.36
CA THR A 349 -2.71 -15.96 -8.19
C THR A 349 -2.28 -17.42 -8.16
N GLY A 350 -2.82 -18.24 -7.25
CA GLY A 350 -2.52 -19.68 -7.18
C GLY A 350 -1.12 -20.05 -6.69
N GLU A 351 -0.29 -19.07 -6.32
CA GLU A 351 1.01 -19.30 -5.71
C GLU A 351 0.98 -18.99 -4.22
N GLU A 352 1.41 -19.97 -3.44
CA GLU A 352 1.60 -19.98 -1.98
C GLU A 352 0.82 -18.99 -1.10
N GLY A 353 -0.49 -18.89 -1.33
CA GLY A 353 -1.44 -18.69 -0.24
C GLY A 353 -1.46 -17.34 0.50
N VAL A 354 -0.49 -16.47 0.41
CA VAL A 354 -0.52 -15.20 1.14
C VAL A 354 -1.36 -14.16 0.40
N THR A 355 -2.32 -13.56 1.10
CA THR A 355 -3.25 -12.60 0.53
C THR A 355 -2.95 -11.17 0.97
N ALA A 356 -2.43 -10.97 2.21
CA ALA A 356 -2.14 -9.63 2.70
C ALA A 356 -0.90 -9.58 3.61
N TRP A 357 -0.22 -8.43 3.61
CA TRP A 357 0.95 -8.09 4.43
C TRP A 357 0.75 -6.70 5.03
N THR A 358 0.85 -6.59 6.35
CA THR A 358 0.74 -5.29 7.02
C THR A 358 2.09 -4.57 7.08
N ALA A 359 2.04 -3.25 7.24
CA ALA A 359 3.20 -2.53 7.74
C ALA A 359 3.57 -3.06 9.14
N PRO A 360 4.86 -3.01 9.51
CA PRO A 360 5.30 -3.41 10.83
C PRO A 360 4.88 -2.42 11.92
N VAL A 361 4.98 -2.90 13.15
CA VAL A 361 5.29 -2.04 14.29
C VAL A 361 6.74 -2.33 14.68
N TRP A 362 7.57 -1.30 14.69
CA TRP A 362 8.98 -1.40 15.03
C TRP A 362 9.19 -1.33 16.54
N THR A 363 10.26 -1.96 17.02
CA THR A 363 10.60 -2.09 18.45
C THR A 363 12.03 -1.63 18.70
N GLY A 364 12.29 -0.32 18.58
CA GLY A 364 13.54 0.26 19.03
C GLY A 364 14.63 0.52 18.00
N ARG A 365 14.24 0.77 16.79
CA ARG A 365 15.10 1.45 15.80
C ARG A 365 14.59 2.82 15.50
#